data_82ba1e574479cdc184ec790fe12b1140
#
_entry.id   82ba1e574479cdc184ec790fe12b1140
#
_cell.length_a   1.000
_cell.length_b   1.000
_cell.length_c   1.000
_cell.angle_alpha   90.00
_cell.angle_beta   90.00
_cell.angle_gamma   90.00
#
_symmetry.space_group_name_H-M   'P 1'
#
loop_
_entity.id
_entity.type
_entity.pdbx_description
1 polymer ?
#
loop_
_entity_poly.entity_id
_entity_poly.type
_entity_poly.pdbx_seq_one_letter_code
_entity_poly.pdbx_strand_id
1 'polypeptide(L)'
;MQHNPKRRRRAGLALGAALIAGAVALPGAAEAVGQLTLNQHGGAQRAVGDQTQAVRKAIKNADAKNVILLIGDGMGDSEITIARNYQYGAAGRLPGLDALPLTGSYTTYSLVKDGVNKGKPDYVTDSAASGSAWATGTKTYDGAISVDIDGKPQQTILETAKANGLRTGDVSTAEIQDATPAVQVAHVGSRSCYGPDTAACGADALQNGGLGSISEQLLNTRPDVTLGGGSASFQQTAKAGPYAGDTLFDQAEQRGYQVVSDAAGLAGVRKADQKSPVLGLFTPGNFPTRYAPTTATVGGADQAAVRCTPNPARLDTGLSLASLTNKTIDLLNRGKNGKGFFLQVEGASIDKQDHAADACGQIGETIDFDEAVQAALAFAKQDGNTLVIATADHAHSSQIVDNTPPTSLSTALVTADGTTMKVSYGTSGAGASQQHTGTQVRIAAYGPGAANVVGLTDQTDTFFTMSESLRLDEDLAALSRHARVDLSVGAPRPGQRVAVTGSRFAGDRQVRVQVGSTDLGTVDVIDGTASVTWKAVAGKATVTVTGVQSGKQASTQVRVR
;
A
#
# COMPACT_ATOMS: atom_id res chain seq x y z
N MET A 1 4.47 -43.71 -66.89
CA MET A 1 3.12 -44.06 -67.40
C MET A 1 2.16 -43.54 -66.36
N GLN A 2 1.54 -42.39 -66.62
CA GLN A 2 0.10 -42.20 -66.87
C GLN A 2 -0.76 -42.49 -65.64
N HIS A 3 -1.69 -41.71 -65.11
CA HIS A 3 -2.35 -40.48 -65.56
C HIS A 3 -3.14 -39.91 -64.33
N ASN A 4 -3.24 -38.60 -64.21
CA ASN A 4 -4.27 -37.82 -63.52
C ASN A 4 -5.65 -38.00 -64.27
N PRO A 5 -6.87 -37.66 -63.75
CA PRO A 5 -7.24 -36.32 -63.28
C PRO A 5 -8.43 -36.18 -62.28
N LYS A 6 -8.45 -35.02 -61.65
CA LYS A 6 -9.55 -34.12 -61.24
C LYS A 6 -11.01 -34.61 -61.17
N ARG A 7 -11.71 -34.28 -60.08
CA ARG A 7 -13.00 -33.53 -60.17
C ARG A 7 -13.37 -32.77 -58.92
N ARG A 8 -13.66 -31.50 -59.13
CA ARG A 8 -14.28 -30.55 -58.19
C ARG A 8 -15.76 -30.90 -57.98
N ARG A 9 -16.31 -30.63 -56.73
CA ARG A 9 -17.68 -30.13 -56.59
C ARG A 9 -17.75 -29.18 -55.40
N ARG A 10 -18.38 -28.01 -55.61
CA ARG A 10 -18.77 -26.95 -54.72
C ARG A 10 -20.12 -27.27 -54.06
N ALA A 11 -20.36 -26.65 -52.92
CA ALA A 11 -21.54 -26.02 -52.32
C ALA A 11 -21.81 -26.59 -50.93
N GLY A 12 -21.96 -25.73 -49.97
CA GLY A 12 -23.03 -25.08 -49.38
C GLY A 12 -22.66 -24.42 -48.08
N LEU A 13 -22.89 -23.10 -47.96
CA LEU A 13 -22.90 -22.33 -46.70
C LEU A 13 -24.05 -22.82 -45.83
N ALA A 14 -23.75 -23.02 -44.53
CA ALA A 14 -24.72 -22.91 -43.47
C ALA A 14 -24.07 -22.14 -42.28
N LEU A 15 -24.53 -20.91 -42.03
CA LEU A 15 -24.23 -20.14 -40.82
C LEU A 15 -24.88 -20.85 -39.62
N GLY A 16 -24.05 -21.31 -38.72
CA GLY A 16 -24.46 -21.68 -37.36
C GLY A 16 -23.78 -20.76 -36.38
N ALA A 17 -24.55 -19.82 -35.79
CA ALA A 17 -24.08 -19.01 -34.70
C ALA A 17 -23.92 -19.88 -33.45
N ALA A 18 -22.68 -20.18 -33.09
CA ALA A 18 -22.35 -20.81 -31.82
C ALA A 18 -22.04 -19.69 -30.82
N LEU A 19 -22.94 -19.48 -29.87
CA LEU A 19 -22.72 -18.75 -28.65
C LEU A 19 -21.60 -19.45 -27.87
N ILE A 20 -20.41 -18.86 -27.85
CA ILE A 20 -19.35 -19.25 -26.95
C ILE A 20 -19.67 -18.58 -25.59
N ALA A 21 -20.34 -19.33 -24.73
CA ALA A 21 -20.35 -19.04 -23.30
C ALA A 21 -18.93 -19.34 -22.78
N GLY A 22 -18.14 -18.28 -22.60
CA GLY A 22 -16.86 -18.35 -21.95
C GLY A 22 -17.05 -18.69 -20.47
N ALA A 23 -16.97 -19.97 -20.13
CA ALA A 23 -16.74 -20.38 -18.77
C ALA A 23 -15.34 -19.92 -18.38
N VAL A 24 -15.25 -18.86 -17.55
CA VAL A 24 -14.05 -18.53 -16.81
C VAL A 24 -13.84 -19.68 -15.82
N ALA A 25 -12.99 -20.62 -16.21
CA ALA A 25 -12.48 -21.63 -15.27
C ALA A 25 -11.64 -20.88 -14.23
N LEU A 26 -12.18 -20.73 -13.04
CA LEU A 26 -11.40 -20.44 -11.85
C LEU A 26 -10.31 -21.53 -11.73
N PRO A 27 -9.04 -21.20 -11.51
CA PRO A 27 -8.03 -22.18 -11.14
C PRO A 27 -8.22 -22.54 -9.66
N GLY A 28 -9.17 -23.37 -9.40
CA GLY A 28 -9.39 -24.04 -8.12
C GLY A 28 -8.98 -25.49 -8.21
N ALA A 29 -7.76 -25.76 -8.67
CA ALA A 29 -7.11 -27.02 -8.39
C ALA A 29 -6.18 -26.75 -7.20
N ALA A 30 -6.66 -26.94 -5.97
CA ALA A 30 -5.78 -27.40 -4.93
C ALA A 30 -5.07 -28.63 -5.51
N GLU A 31 -3.79 -28.53 -5.83
CA GLU A 31 -2.97 -29.69 -6.05
C GLU A 31 -3.15 -30.55 -4.80
N ALA A 32 -3.75 -31.72 -4.96
CA ALA A 32 -3.90 -32.68 -3.88
C ALA A 32 -2.49 -32.84 -3.29
N VAL A 33 -2.32 -32.46 -2.02
CA VAL A 33 -1.09 -32.69 -1.28
C VAL A 33 -0.83 -34.18 -1.41
N GLY A 34 0.15 -34.55 -2.23
CA GLY A 34 0.48 -35.92 -2.50
C GLY A 34 0.73 -36.60 -1.15
N GLN A 35 0.04 -37.69 -0.88
CA GLN A 35 0.18 -38.44 0.35
C GLN A 35 1.68 -38.71 0.56
N LEU A 36 2.23 -38.18 1.67
CA LEU A 36 3.65 -38.30 1.99
C LEU A 36 4.04 -39.78 1.97
N THR A 37 4.85 -40.19 1.00
CA THR A 37 5.34 -41.56 0.92
C THR A 37 6.45 -41.76 1.92
N LEU A 38 6.11 -42.15 3.14
CA LEU A 38 7.04 -42.33 4.26
C LEU A 38 8.26 -43.20 3.90
N ASN A 39 8.11 -44.08 2.90
CA ASN A 39 9.19 -44.94 2.40
C ASN A 39 10.29 -44.18 1.61
N GLN A 40 10.05 -42.94 1.24
CA GLN A 40 11.02 -42.09 0.54
C GLN A 40 11.42 -40.95 1.46
N HIS A 41 12.57 -41.08 2.12
CA HIS A 41 13.12 -40.07 3.02
C HIS A 41 12.17 -39.59 4.13
N GLY A 42 11.27 -40.44 4.62
CA GLY A 42 10.25 -40.05 5.59
C GLY A 42 9.20 -39.06 5.06
N GLY A 43 9.00 -39.01 3.74
CA GLY A 43 8.07 -38.09 3.11
C GLY A 43 8.63 -36.68 2.85
N ALA A 44 9.92 -36.44 3.06
CA ALA A 44 10.52 -35.13 2.82
C ALA A 44 10.43 -34.73 1.34
N GLN A 45 9.91 -33.54 1.08
CA GLN A 45 9.97 -32.92 -0.24
C GLN A 45 11.31 -32.18 -0.39
N ARG A 46 12.00 -32.42 -1.51
CA ARG A 46 13.20 -31.66 -1.85
C ARG A 46 13.05 -30.97 -3.19
N ALA A 47 13.78 -29.88 -3.35
CA ALA A 47 13.89 -29.22 -4.64
C ALA A 47 14.49 -30.18 -5.66
N VAL A 48 13.93 -30.22 -6.88
CA VAL A 48 14.37 -31.06 -7.97
C VAL A 48 15.60 -30.44 -8.63
N GLY A 49 16.76 -31.09 -8.50
CA GLY A 49 18.00 -30.71 -9.14
C GLY A 49 18.67 -29.46 -8.57
N ASP A 50 19.63 -28.93 -9.32
CA ASP A 50 20.38 -27.72 -8.99
C ASP A 50 19.56 -26.45 -9.33
N GLN A 51 19.33 -25.61 -8.32
CA GLN A 51 18.54 -24.38 -8.45
C GLN A 51 19.34 -23.21 -9.06
N THR A 52 20.66 -23.36 -9.30
CA THR A 52 21.52 -22.27 -9.79
C THR A 52 20.96 -21.60 -11.04
N GLN A 53 20.47 -22.38 -12.01
CA GLN A 53 19.91 -21.84 -13.25
C GLN A 53 18.58 -21.09 -13.03
N ALA A 54 17.73 -21.59 -12.12
CA ALA A 54 16.46 -20.95 -11.77
C ALA A 54 16.71 -19.59 -11.09
N VAL A 55 17.63 -19.53 -10.12
CA VAL A 55 18.03 -18.30 -9.43
C VAL A 55 18.64 -17.29 -10.40
N ARG A 56 19.58 -17.72 -11.26
CA ARG A 56 20.16 -16.84 -12.29
C ARG A 56 19.10 -16.23 -13.22
N LYS A 57 18.09 -16.99 -13.60
CA LYS A 57 16.98 -16.50 -14.42
C LYS A 57 16.06 -15.53 -13.67
N ALA A 58 15.98 -15.65 -12.35
CA ALA A 58 15.21 -14.74 -11.51
C ALA A 58 15.90 -13.38 -11.34
N ILE A 59 17.23 -13.31 -11.43
CA ILE A 59 18.00 -12.07 -11.35
C ILE A 59 17.86 -11.31 -12.67
N LYS A 60 17.20 -10.14 -12.61
CA LYS A 60 17.01 -9.25 -13.77
C LYS A 60 17.75 -7.94 -13.54
N ASN A 61 18.82 -7.74 -14.30
CA ASN A 61 19.56 -6.47 -14.30
C ASN A 61 18.92 -5.48 -15.30
N ALA A 62 17.80 -4.91 -14.90
CA ALA A 62 17.06 -3.91 -15.67
C ALA A 62 16.29 -3.01 -14.71
N ASP A 63 15.87 -1.85 -15.19
CA ASP A 63 14.98 -0.97 -14.42
C ASP A 63 13.56 -1.55 -14.38
N ALA A 64 12.87 -1.29 -13.29
CA ALA A 64 11.45 -1.54 -13.19
C ALA A 64 10.65 -0.36 -13.76
N LYS A 65 9.60 -0.67 -14.48
CA LYS A 65 8.60 0.32 -14.86
C LYS A 65 7.58 0.53 -13.73
N ASN A 66 7.26 -0.54 -13.02
CA ASN A 66 6.30 -0.54 -11.94
C ASN A 66 6.92 -1.18 -10.69
N VAL A 67 6.47 -0.72 -9.53
CA VAL A 67 6.75 -1.35 -8.23
C VAL A 67 5.45 -1.65 -7.53
N ILE A 68 5.32 -2.86 -7.00
CA ILE A 68 4.24 -3.30 -6.10
C ILE A 68 4.89 -3.78 -4.81
N LEU A 69 4.72 -3.01 -3.74
CA LEU A 69 5.14 -3.35 -2.39
C LEU A 69 3.94 -3.95 -1.63
N LEU A 70 4.10 -5.16 -1.11
CA LEU A 70 3.07 -5.81 -0.31
C LEU A 70 3.59 -6.00 1.12
N ILE A 71 2.82 -5.51 2.09
CA ILE A 71 3.14 -5.57 3.52
C ILE A 71 2.09 -6.43 4.23
N GLY A 72 2.53 -7.53 4.84
CA GLY A 72 1.73 -8.26 5.82
C GLY A 72 2.08 -7.73 7.20
N ASP A 73 1.20 -6.91 7.78
CA ASP A 73 1.42 -6.32 9.10
C ASP A 73 1.54 -7.41 10.16
N GLY A 74 2.63 -7.39 10.94
CA GLY A 74 2.92 -8.39 11.95
C GLY A 74 3.28 -9.80 11.42
N MET A 75 3.47 -9.96 10.11
CA MET A 75 3.64 -11.25 9.43
C MET A 75 5.09 -11.74 9.51
N GLY A 76 5.56 -12.14 10.68
CA GLY A 76 6.84 -12.82 10.85
C GLY A 76 6.84 -14.25 10.29
N ASP A 77 8.01 -14.91 10.37
CA ASP A 77 8.16 -16.30 9.88
C ASP A 77 7.25 -17.31 10.60
N SER A 78 6.92 -17.03 11.85
CA SER A 78 6.01 -17.84 12.65
C SER A 78 4.59 -17.78 12.09
N GLU A 79 4.08 -16.58 11.87
CA GLU A 79 2.75 -16.29 11.33
C GLU A 79 2.58 -16.90 9.93
N ILE A 80 3.58 -16.75 9.05
CA ILE A 80 3.63 -17.40 7.72
C ILE A 80 3.57 -18.92 7.86
N THR A 81 4.33 -19.49 8.80
CA THR A 81 4.42 -20.93 8.98
C THR A 81 3.14 -21.52 9.54
N ILE A 82 2.50 -20.83 10.49
CA ILE A 82 1.19 -21.23 11.05
C ILE A 82 0.14 -21.28 9.94
N ALA A 83 0.03 -20.22 9.13
CA ALA A 83 -0.93 -20.17 8.03
C ALA A 83 -0.67 -21.23 6.95
N ARG A 84 0.60 -21.45 6.58
CA ARG A 84 1.00 -22.48 5.63
C ARG A 84 0.61 -23.89 6.12
N ASN A 85 0.99 -24.24 7.35
CA ASN A 85 0.71 -25.55 7.94
C ASN A 85 -0.81 -25.79 8.05
N TYR A 86 -1.53 -24.77 8.47
CA TYR A 86 -2.99 -24.86 8.59
C TYR A 86 -3.65 -25.13 7.23
N GLN A 87 -3.30 -24.35 6.21
CA GLN A 87 -4.00 -24.35 4.91
C GLN A 87 -3.50 -25.45 3.95
N TYR A 88 -2.19 -25.73 3.96
CA TYR A 88 -1.54 -26.57 2.95
C TYR A 88 -0.73 -27.73 3.54
N GLY A 89 -0.66 -27.86 4.87
CA GLY A 89 0.17 -28.85 5.55
C GLY A 89 1.64 -28.48 5.63
N ALA A 90 2.40 -29.22 6.43
CA ALA A 90 3.81 -28.95 6.72
C ALA A 90 4.71 -29.03 5.46
N ALA A 91 4.38 -29.85 4.48
CA ALA A 91 5.08 -29.97 3.20
C ALA A 91 4.49 -29.07 2.10
N GLY A 92 3.41 -28.33 2.40
CA GLY A 92 2.73 -27.44 1.46
C GLY A 92 3.46 -26.11 1.24
N ARG A 93 2.89 -25.29 0.35
CA ARG A 93 3.42 -23.97 0.01
C ARG A 93 2.28 -22.97 -0.10
N LEU A 94 2.54 -21.75 0.32
CA LEU A 94 1.72 -20.58 0.01
C LEU A 94 1.97 -20.21 -1.47
N PRO A 95 0.94 -20.23 -2.35
CA PRO A 95 1.14 -20.05 -3.79
C PRO A 95 1.70 -18.70 -4.22
N GLY A 96 1.52 -17.66 -3.39
CA GLY A 96 2.06 -16.32 -3.62
C GLY A 96 3.43 -16.14 -2.95
N LEU A 97 3.47 -16.12 -1.62
CA LEU A 97 4.67 -15.85 -0.83
C LEU A 97 5.82 -16.81 -1.13
N ASP A 98 5.54 -18.12 -1.18
CA ASP A 98 6.59 -19.12 -1.41
C ASP A 98 6.94 -19.31 -2.89
N ALA A 99 6.28 -18.58 -3.80
CA ALA A 99 6.61 -18.54 -5.23
C ALA A 99 7.55 -17.38 -5.61
N LEU A 100 7.84 -16.47 -4.68
CA LEU A 100 8.81 -15.39 -4.88
C LEU A 100 10.24 -15.97 -4.84
N PRO A 101 11.03 -15.84 -5.92
CA PRO A 101 12.25 -16.64 -6.10
C PRO A 101 13.49 -16.11 -5.37
N LEU A 102 13.50 -14.83 -5.02
CA LEU A 102 14.63 -14.17 -4.36
C LEU A 102 14.20 -13.76 -2.96
N THR A 103 14.86 -14.31 -1.97
CA THR A 103 14.48 -14.16 -0.55
C THR A 103 15.67 -13.73 0.28
N GLY A 104 15.41 -12.84 1.23
CA GLY A 104 16.34 -12.40 2.27
C GLY A 104 15.57 -12.17 3.57
N SER A 105 16.22 -11.49 4.47
CA SER A 105 15.64 -10.97 5.72
C SER A 105 16.07 -9.53 5.90
N TYR A 106 15.30 -8.73 6.64
CA TYR A 106 15.73 -7.40 7.02
C TYR A 106 15.49 -7.12 8.51
N THR A 107 16.31 -6.23 9.05
CA THR A 107 16.25 -5.84 10.45
C THR A 107 15.08 -4.88 10.69
N THR A 108 14.42 -5.07 11.84
CA THR A 108 13.32 -4.25 12.30
C THR A 108 13.72 -3.58 13.62
N TYR A 109 13.87 -2.28 13.66
CA TYR A 109 14.04 -1.50 14.88
C TYR A 109 13.65 -0.06 14.60
N SER A 110 13.14 0.60 15.61
CA SER A 110 12.86 2.04 15.62
C SER A 110 13.92 2.80 16.41
N LEU A 111 13.67 4.07 16.70
CA LEU A 111 14.56 4.91 17.48
C LEU A 111 13.85 5.37 18.77
N VAL A 112 14.60 5.42 19.85
CA VAL A 112 14.11 6.03 21.10
C VAL A 112 13.84 7.53 20.88
N LYS A 113 12.61 7.96 21.12
CA LYS A 113 12.14 9.33 20.85
C LYS A 113 12.84 10.40 21.68
N ASP A 114 12.96 10.19 22.98
CA ASP A 114 13.29 11.22 23.94
C ASP A 114 14.32 10.77 24.99
N GLY A 115 14.77 11.72 25.83
CA GLY A 115 15.65 11.48 26.96
C GLY A 115 17.11 11.23 26.56
N VAL A 116 17.87 10.63 27.48
CA VAL A 116 19.34 10.40 27.31
C VAL A 116 19.67 9.37 26.22
N ASN A 117 18.69 8.61 25.77
CA ASN A 117 18.83 7.62 24.73
C ASN A 117 18.21 8.05 23.40
N LYS A 118 17.77 9.30 23.25
CA LYS A 118 17.20 9.81 22.00
C LYS A 118 18.07 9.44 20.78
N GLY A 119 17.45 8.85 19.77
CA GLY A 119 18.10 8.44 18.52
C GLY A 119 18.90 7.13 18.60
N LYS A 120 18.95 6.46 19.77
CA LYS A 120 19.49 5.10 19.86
C LYS A 120 18.40 4.09 19.44
N PRO A 121 18.80 2.87 19.02
CA PRO A 121 17.83 1.84 18.65
C PRO A 121 16.86 1.51 19.78
N ASP A 122 15.57 1.44 19.42
CA ASP A 122 14.54 0.70 20.12
C ASP A 122 14.34 -0.62 19.39
N TYR A 123 14.49 -1.73 20.09
CA TYR A 123 14.61 -3.05 19.44
C TYR A 123 13.28 -3.66 19.03
N VAL A 124 12.15 -3.08 19.42
CA VAL A 124 10.80 -3.53 19.04
C VAL A 124 10.06 -2.36 18.42
N THR A 125 9.99 -2.35 17.10
CA THR A 125 9.33 -1.27 16.34
C THR A 125 7.81 -1.42 16.35
N ASP A 126 7.09 -0.31 16.18
CA ASP A 126 5.69 -0.32 15.75
C ASP A 126 5.58 -0.18 14.22
N SER A 127 4.35 -0.36 13.69
CA SER A 127 4.09 -0.26 12.24
C SER A 127 4.33 1.16 11.69
N ALA A 128 4.25 2.21 12.51
CA ALA A 128 4.47 3.58 12.07
C ALA A 128 5.95 3.86 11.80
N ALA A 129 6.82 3.50 12.75
CA ALA A 129 8.27 3.70 12.60
C ALA A 129 8.85 2.78 11.53
N SER A 130 8.43 1.50 11.49
CA SER A 130 8.84 0.57 10.44
C SER A 130 8.36 1.02 9.06
N GLY A 131 7.10 1.44 8.96
CA GLY A 131 6.51 1.98 7.74
C GLY A 131 7.25 3.21 7.23
N SER A 132 7.56 4.14 8.12
CA SER A 132 8.36 5.33 7.79
C SER A 132 9.73 4.95 7.22
N ALA A 133 10.36 3.87 7.72
CA ALA A 133 11.66 3.43 7.24
C ALA A 133 11.62 3.01 5.76
N TRP A 134 10.69 2.15 5.34
CA TRP A 134 10.61 1.78 3.91
C TRP A 134 9.96 2.84 3.03
N ALA A 135 9.12 3.73 3.62
CA ALA A 135 8.49 4.79 2.85
C ALA A 135 9.43 5.96 2.55
N THR A 136 10.42 6.23 3.41
CA THR A 136 11.26 7.43 3.32
C THR A 136 12.77 7.16 3.31
N GLY A 137 13.21 5.92 3.57
CA GLY A 137 14.61 5.61 3.79
C GLY A 137 15.18 6.15 5.12
N THR A 138 14.30 6.57 6.06
CA THR A 138 14.70 7.25 7.30
C THR A 138 14.14 6.50 8.51
N LYS A 139 14.98 6.19 9.50
CA LYS A 139 14.54 5.65 10.79
C LYS A 139 13.93 6.75 11.65
N THR A 140 12.87 6.38 12.39
CA THR A 140 12.17 7.28 13.32
C THR A 140 11.73 6.54 14.59
N TYR A 141 10.95 7.18 15.43
CA TYR A 141 10.45 6.65 16.70
C TYR A 141 9.03 6.06 16.56
N ASP A 142 8.65 5.19 17.45
CA ASP A 142 7.33 4.54 17.47
C ASP A 142 6.19 5.56 17.50
N GLY A 143 5.21 5.33 16.64
CA GLY A 143 4.08 6.21 16.44
C GLY A 143 4.31 7.36 15.47
N ALA A 144 5.51 7.58 14.96
CA ALA A 144 5.81 8.62 13.97
C ALA A 144 5.46 8.18 12.55
N ILE A 145 4.79 9.03 11.80
CA ILE A 145 4.41 8.82 10.39
C ILE A 145 5.28 9.71 9.51
N SER A 146 6.23 9.12 8.80
CA SER A 146 7.11 9.76 7.80
C SER A 146 7.69 11.11 8.22
N VAL A 147 8.08 11.20 9.48
CA VAL A 147 8.90 12.28 10.05
C VAL A 147 10.18 11.67 10.62
N ASP A 148 11.26 12.44 10.69
CA ASP A 148 12.51 12.02 11.33
C ASP A 148 12.43 12.10 12.87
N ILE A 149 13.53 11.78 13.55
CA ILE A 149 13.64 11.80 15.01
C ILE A 149 13.37 13.19 15.63
N ASP A 150 13.47 14.24 14.84
CA ASP A 150 13.19 15.63 15.25
C ASP A 150 11.80 16.11 14.79
N GLY A 151 10.97 15.23 14.22
CA GLY A 151 9.62 15.53 13.77
C GLY A 151 9.57 16.26 12.43
N LYS A 152 10.65 16.28 11.64
CA LYS A 152 10.67 16.92 10.33
C LYS A 152 10.13 15.96 9.27
N PRO A 153 9.19 16.42 8.41
CA PRO A 153 8.68 15.63 7.30
C PRO A 153 9.79 15.06 6.41
N GLN A 154 9.70 13.77 6.09
CA GLN A 154 10.59 13.04 5.19
C GLN A 154 9.80 12.63 3.96
N GLN A 155 10.29 12.97 2.77
CA GLN A 155 9.58 12.68 1.53
C GLN A 155 9.41 11.18 1.31
N THR A 156 8.17 10.76 0.99
CA THR A 156 7.84 9.36 0.82
C THR A 156 8.11 8.87 -0.60
N ILE A 157 8.25 7.56 -0.77
CA ILE A 157 8.41 6.93 -2.09
C ILE A 157 7.18 7.18 -2.98
N LEU A 158 5.96 7.20 -2.42
CA LEU A 158 4.74 7.51 -3.16
C LEU A 158 4.75 8.96 -3.66
N GLU A 159 5.14 9.91 -2.81
CA GLU A 159 5.27 11.32 -3.18
C GLU A 159 6.34 11.53 -4.26
N THR A 160 7.48 10.86 -4.11
CA THR A 160 8.59 10.90 -5.08
C THR A 160 8.15 10.30 -6.41
N ALA A 161 7.49 9.13 -6.41
CA ALA A 161 6.96 8.51 -7.62
C ALA A 161 5.97 9.45 -8.34
N LYS A 162 5.04 10.05 -7.59
CA LYS A 162 4.10 11.05 -8.13
C LYS A 162 4.81 12.26 -8.74
N ALA A 163 5.80 12.83 -8.06
CA ALA A 163 6.59 13.97 -8.55
C ALA A 163 7.32 13.64 -9.87
N ASN A 164 7.76 12.39 -10.03
CA ASN A 164 8.33 11.87 -11.27
C ASN A 164 7.27 11.55 -12.35
N GLY A 165 5.99 11.72 -12.04
CA GLY A 165 4.86 11.54 -12.95
C GLY A 165 4.43 10.09 -13.14
N LEU A 166 4.81 9.20 -12.22
CA LEU A 166 4.23 7.86 -12.12
C LEU A 166 2.81 7.96 -11.54
N ARG A 167 2.00 6.95 -11.80
CA ARG A 167 0.74 6.78 -11.07
C ARG A 167 1.00 6.14 -9.72
N THR A 168 0.11 6.42 -8.76
CA THR A 168 0.30 5.97 -7.39
C THR A 168 -0.97 5.35 -6.82
N GLY A 169 -0.78 4.28 -6.05
CA GLY A 169 -1.87 3.58 -5.37
C GLY A 169 -1.49 3.16 -3.96
N ASP A 170 -2.49 3.13 -3.09
CA ASP A 170 -2.37 2.70 -1.71
C ASP A 170 -3.62 1.93 -1.32
N VAL A 171 -3.46 0.67 -0.90
CA VAL A 171 -4.55 -0.29 -0.64
C VAL A 171 -4.30 -0.98 0.68
N SER A 172 -5.32 -1.04 1.54
CA SER A 172 -5.21 -1.71 2.83
C SER A 172 -6.52 -2.40 3.22
N THR A 173 -6.44 -3.43 4.07
CA THR A 173 -7.58 -3.98 4.81
C THR A 173 -7.82 -3.24 6.14
N ALA A 174 -6.95 -2.31 6.52
CA ALA A 174 -7.15 -1.38 7.64
C ALA A 174 -7.98 -0.16 7.23
N GLU A 175 -8.20 0.72 8.22
CA GLU A 175 -8.48 2.12 7.98
C GLU A 175 -7.30 2.73 7.21
N ILE A 176 -7.57 3.48 6.15
CA ILE A 176 -6.49 4.09 5.33
C ILE A 176 -5.71 5.18 6.07
N GLN A 177 -6.09 5.51 7.28
CA GLN A 177 -5.39 6.37 8.22
C GLN A 177 -4.47 5.61 9.18
N ASP A 178 -4.56 4.28 9.22
CA ASP A 178 -3.67 3.47 10.04
C ASP A 178 -2.23 3.57 9.54
N ALA A 179 -1.28 3.14 10.34
CA ALA A 179 0.14 3.46 10.15
C ALA A 179 0.67 3.10 8.76
N THR A 180 0.48 1.86 8.31
CA THR A 180 1.06 1.36 7.06
C THR A 180 0.59 2.11 5.80
N PRO A 181 -0.70 2.41 5.58
CA PRO A 181 -1.09 3.29 4.48
C PRO A 181 -0.72 4.75 4.75
N ALA A 182 -0.80 5.24 6.00
CA ALA A 182 -0.52 6.63 6.33
C ALA A 182 0.92 7.06 6.02
N VAL A 183 1.91 6.17 6.19
CA VAL A 183 3.33 6.51 5.94
C VAL A 183 3.63 6.89 4.50
N GLN A 184 2.74 6.56 3.56
CA GLN A 184 2.89 6.94 2.16
C GLN A 184 2.37 8.35 1.86
N VAL A 185 1.46 8.86 2.70
CA VAL A 185 0.63 10.03 2.33
C VAL A 185 0.66 11.18 3.34
N ALA A 186 1.21 10.95 4.55
CA ALA A 186 1.15 11.93 5.63
C ALA A 186 2.47 12.05 6.40
N HIS A 187 2.61 13.17 7.14
CA HIS A 187 3.75 13.49 8.00
C HIS A 187 3.21 14.03 9.31
N VAL A 188 3.13 13.17 10.34
CA VAL A 188 2.65 13.54 11.68
C VAL A 188 3.47 12.87 12.77
N GLY A 189 3.60 13.54 13.89
CA GLY A 189 4.33 13.03 15.06
C GLY A 189 3.60 11.93 15.84
N SER A 190 2.33 11.62 15.46
CA SER A 190 1.52 10.57 16.10
C SER A 190 0.60 9.87 15.11
N ARG A 191 0.74 8.55 14.97
CA ARG A 191 -0.12 7.69 14.14
C ARG A 191 -1.61 7.79 14.49
N SER A 192 -1.94 8.22 15.70
CA SER A 192 -3.32 8.39 16.13
C SER A 192 -3.99 9.67 15.59
N CYS A 193 -3.30 10.50 14.80
CA CYS A 193 -3.84 11.71 14.19
C CYS A 193 -4.69 11.39 12.93
N TYR A 194 -5.73 10.57 13.07
CA TYR A 194 -6.51 10.04 11.94
C TYR A 194 -7.31 11.12 11.19
N GLY A 195 -8.03 11.96 11.90
CA GLY A 195 -8.90 12.99 11.33
C GLY A 195 -8.92 14.28 12.14
N PRO A 196 -9.58 15.35 11.64
CA PRO A 196 -9.54 16.68 12.24
C PRO A 196 -10.08 16.79 13.67
N ASP A 197 -10.92 15.84 14.10
CA ASP A 197 -11.54 15.86 15.44
C ASP A 197 -10.64 15.29 16.53
N THR A 198 -9.55 14.60 16.18
CA THR A 198 -8.72 13.94 17.16
C THR A 198 -7.73 14.90 17.84
N ALA A 199 -7.71 14.87 19.17
CA ALA A 199 -6.74 15.64 19.96
C ALA A 199 -5.29 15.14 19.77
N ALA A 200 -5.11 13.89 19.30
CA ALA A 200 -3.79 13.31 19.04
C ALA A 200 -3.00 14.02 17.94
N CYS A 201 -3.65 14.82 17.09
CA CYS A 201 -2.98 15.66 16.09
C CYS A 201 -2.09 16.75 16.72
N GLY A 202 -2.46 17.29 17.90
CA GLY A 202 -1.63 18.26 18.59
C GLY A 202 -1.14 19.41 17.71
N ALA A 203 0.17 19.55 17.57
CA ALA A 203 0.79 20.57 16.73
C ALA A 203 0.60 20.32 15.23
N ASP A 204 0.35 19.08 14.82
CA ASP A 204 0.15 18.72 13.41
C ASP A 204 -1.22 19.15 12.88
N ALA A 205 -2.19 19.43 13.74
CA ALA A 205 -3.53 19.87 13.34
C ALA A 205 -3.50 21.19 12.55
N LEU A 206 -4.31 21.31 11.49
CA LEU A 206 -4.37 22.52 10.65
C LEU A 206 -4.68 23.78 11.44
N GLN A 207 -5.61 23.73 12.42
CA GLN A 207 -5.95 24.87 13.26
C GLN A 207 -4.79 25.34 14.15
N ASN A 208 -3.78 24.50 14.36
CA ASN A 208 -2.58 24.82 15.15
C ASN A 208 -1.38 25.19 14.25
N GLY A 209 -1.59 25.31 12.93
CA GLY A 209 -0.56 25.65 11.95
C GLY A 209 0.24 24.47 11.42
N GLY A 210 -0.15 23.23 11.74
CA GLY A 210 0.45 22.00 11.20
C GLY A 210 -0.05 21.65 9.81
N LEU A 211 0.35 20.47 9.33
CA LEU A 211 -0.01 19.97 7.98
C LEU A 211 -1.41 19.35 7.92
N GLY A 212 -2.07 19.16 9.06
CA GLY A 212 -3.37 18.51 9.19
C GLY A 212 -3.27 17.05 9.62
N SER A 213 -4.44 16.46 9.85
CA SER A 213 -4.58 15.04 10.12
C SER A 213 -4.14 14.17 8.93
N ILE A 214 -3.95 12.86 9.18
CA ILE A 214 -3.59 11.90 8.14
C ILE A 214 -4.60 11.94 6.98
N SER A 215 -5.91 11.97 7.29
CA SER A 215 -6.96 12.05 6.25
C SER A 215 -6.90 13.35 5.43
N GLU A 216 -6.62 14.50 6.06
CA GLU A 216 -6.45 15.77 5.35
C GLU A 216 -5.20 15.76 4.47
N GLN A 217 -4.09 15.22 4.99
CA GLN A 217 -2.85 15.10 4.21
C GLN A 217 -2.97 14.08 3.06
N LEU A 218 -3.74 12.99 3.23
CA LEU A 218 -4.05 12.05 2.15
C LEU A 218 -4.73 12.75 0.98
N LEU A 219 -5.73 13.58 1.26
CA LEU A 219 -6.40 14.38 0.23
C LEU A 219 -5.45 15.36 -0.46
N ASN A 220 -4.44 15.88 0.26
CA ASN A 220 -3.41 16.78 -0.29
C ASN A 220 -2.36 16.02 -1.11
N THR A 221 -1.90 14.87 -0.63
CA THR A 221 -0.94 14.00 -1.35
C THR A 221 -1.57 13.39 -2.60
N ARG A 222 -2.87 13.06 -2.53
CA ARG A 222 -3.67 12.75 -3.70
C ARG A 222 -3.13 11.57 -4.51
N PRO A 223 -3.03 10.34 -3.94
CA PRO A 223 -2.78 9.16 -4.74
C PRO A 223 -3.84 9.00 -5.84
N ASP A 224 -3.50 8.36 -6.97
CA ASP A 224 -4.49 8.12 -8.03
C ASP A 224 -5.56 7.12 -7.59
N VAL A 225 -5.19 6.16 -6.71
CA VAL A 225 -6.11 5.18 -6.13
C VAL A 225 -5.79 5.01 -4.65
N THR A 226 -6.80 5.16 -3.79
CA THR A 226 -6.75 4.81 -2.36
C THR A 226 -7.96 3.94 -2.04
N LEU A 227 -7.74 2.72 -1.54
CA LEU A 227 -8.81 1.76 -1.21
C LEU A 227 -8.57 1.16 0.18
N GLY A 228 -9.62 1.15 1.02
CA GLY A 228 -9.54 0.53 2.34
C GLY A 228 -10.76 0.77 3.22
N GLY A 229 -10.57 0.70 4.53
CA GLY A 229 -11.53 1.10 5.54
C GLY A 229 -11.37 2.57 5.97
N GLY A 230 -11.99 2.96 7.08
CA GLY A 230 -11.78 4.26 7.73
C GLY A 230 -12.71 5.37 7.28
N SER A 231 -13.89 5.05 6.74
CA SER A 231 -14.88 6.07 6.34
C SER A 231 -15.34 6.96 7.51
N ALA A 232 -15.23 6.50 8.76
CA ALA A 232 -15.60 7.29 9.93
C ALA A 232 -14.77 8.59 10.05
N SER A 233 -13.48 8.56 9.76
CA SER A 233 -12.63 9.75 9.80
C SER A 233 -12.97 10.76 8.70
N PHE A 234 -13.49 10.30 7.55
CA PHE A 234 -13.91 11.17 6.45
C PHE A 234 -15.26 11.86 6.68
N GLN A 235 -16.04 11.43 7.66
CA GLN A 235 -17.24 12.13 8.11
C GLN A 235 -16.91 13.33 9.01
N GLN A 236 -15.69 13.44 9.51
CA GLN A 236 -15.24 14.55 10.35
C GLN A 236 -15.11 15.84 9.53
N THR A 237 -15.26 16.97 10.23
CA THR A 237 -15.27 18.30 9.62
C THR A 237 -13.90 18.97 9.73
N ALA A 238 -13.38 19.51 8.63
CA ALA A 238 -12.16 20.30 8.62
C ALA A 238 -12.28 21.54 9.49
N LYS A 239 -11.30 21.79 10.39
CA LYS A 239 -11.33 22.87 11.38
C LYS A 239 -10.69 24.16 10.88
N ALA A 240 -9.85 24.09 9.85
CA ALA A 240 -9.11 25.23 9.31
C ALA A 240 -8.83 25.05 7.81
N GLY A 241 -8.21 26.05 7.19
CA GLY A 241 -7.85 26.02 5.78
C GLY A 241 -9.00 26.35 4.84
N PRO A 242 -8.85 26.11 3.52
CA PRO A 242 -9.85 26.50 2.51
C PRO A 242 -11.14 25.70 2.57
N TYR A 243 -11.16 24.57 3.26
CA TYR A 243 -12.31 23.67 3.40
C TYR A 243 -12.88 23.66 4.83
N ALA A 244 -12.56 24.66 5.67
CA ALA A 244 -13.07 24.74 7.02
C ALA A 244 -14.60 24.74 7.03
N GLY A 245 -15.20 23.82 7.78
CA GLY A 245 -16.64 23.63 7.85
C GLY A 245 -17.20 22.52 6.94
N ASP A 246 -16.44 22.06 5.95
CA ASP A 246 -16.82 20.92 5.10
C ASP A 246 -16.38 19.60 5.74
N THR A 247 -17.12 18.52 5.50
CA THR A 247 -16.64 17.18 5.81
C THR A 247 -15.49 16.80 4.88
N LEU A 248 -14.65 15.82 5.28
CA LEU A 248 -13.59 15.37 4.39
C LEU A 248 -14.14 14.66 3.15
N PHE A 249 -15.34 14.07 3.20
CA PHE A 249 -16.04 13.59 2.01
C PHE A 249 -16.42 14.71 1.06
N ASP A 250 -17.05 15.80 1.58
CA ASP A 250 -17.39 16.98 0.76
C ASP A 250 -16.14 17.58 0.13
N GLN A 251 -15.05 17.66 0.91
CA GLN A 251 -13.75 18.12 0.41
C GLN A 251 -13.22 17.21 -0.70
N ALA A 252 -13.30 15.89 -0.56
CA ALA A 252 -12.86 14.93 -1.58
C ALA A 252 -13.66 15.13 -2.88
N GLU A 253 -14.98 15.24 -2.81
CA GLU A 253 -15.84 15.46 -3.97
C GLU A 253 -15.54 16.81 -4.66
N GLN A 254 -15.42 17.90 -3.90
CA GLN A 254 -15.06 19.23 -4.41
C GLN A 254 -13.70 19.21 -5.14
N ARG A 255 -12.77 18.37 -4.69
CA ARG A 255 -11.46 18.18 -5.30
C ARG A 255 -11.47 17.15 -6.43
N GLY A 256 -12.65 16.63 -6.83
CA GLY A 256 -12.84 15.75 -7.99
C GLY A 256 -12.47 14.29 -7.76
N TYR A 257 -12.44 13.83 -6.51
CA TYR A 257 -12.33 12.40 -6.22
C TYR A 257 -13.58 11.65 -6.64
N GLN A 258 -13.41 10.43 -7.13
CA GLN A 258 -14.48 9.45 -7.29
C GLN A 258 -14.58 8.69 -5.97
N VAL A 259 -15.56 9.04 -5.14
CA VAL A 259 -15.81 8.39 -3.85
C VAL A 259 -16.67 7.15 -4.09
N VAL A 260 -16.22 5.99 -3.63
CA VAL A 260 -16.95 4.71 -3.73
C VAL A 260 -16.94 3.99 -2.37
N SER A 261 -18.06 3.33 -2.04
CA SER A 261 -18.26 2.70 -0.73
C SER A 261 -18.65 1.23 -0.78
N ASP A 262 -18.78 0.66 -1.98
CA ASP A 262 -19.15 -0.75 -2.16
C ASP A 262 -18.50 -1.38 -3.40
N ALA A 263 -18.63 -2.71 -3.52
CA ALA A 263 -18.06 -3.48 -4.62
C ALA A 263 -18.61 -3.08 -5.99
N ALA A 264 -19.90 -2.71 -6.09
CA ALA A 264 -20.53 -2.34 -7.35
C ALA A 264 -20.01 -0.97 -7.82
N GLY A 265 -19.92 0.01 -6.93
CA GLY A 265 -19.33 1.32 -7.18
C GLY A 265 -17.88 1.17 -7.66
N LEU A 266 -17.05 0.38 -6.94
CA LEU A 266 -15.67 0.13 -7.34
C LEU A 266 -15.58 -0.57 -8.70
N ALA A 267 -16.42 -1.57 -8.97
CA ALA A 267 -16.48 -2.23 -10.28
C ALA A 267 -16.81 -1.26 -11.40
N GLY A 268 -17.64 -0.22 -11.12
CA GLY A 268 -18.01 0.84 -12.06
C GLY A 268 -16.88 1.79 -12.45
N VAL A 269 -15.86 1.97 -11.61
CA VAL A 269 -14.72 2.86 -11.89
C VAL A 269 -13.95 2.38 -13.11
N ARG A 270 -13.73 3.26 -14.08
CA ARG A 270 -13.03 2.94 -15.34
C ARG A 270 -11.68 3.65 -15.49
N LYS A 271 -11.41 4.67 -14.69
CA LYS A 271 -10.24 5.53 -14.80
C LYS A 271 -9.86 6.04 -13.41
N ALA A 272 -8.57 6.13 -13.14
CA ALA A 272 -8.00 6.81 -11.99
C ALA A 272 -6.79 7.62 -12.44
N ASP A 273 -6.78 8.90 -12.17
CA ASP A 273 -5.66 9.81 -12.43
C ASP A 273 -5.76 11.07 -11.56
N GLN A 274 -4.79 11.97 -11.67
CA GLN A 274 -4.72 13.17 -10.86
C GLN A 274 -5.94 14.11 -11.01
N LYS A 275 -6.71 14.01 -12.09
CA LYS A 275 -7.94 14.79 -12.29
C LYS A 275 -9.17 14.13 -11.68
N SER A 276 -9.15 12.83 -11.57
CA SER A 276 -10.25 12.00 -11.07
C SER A 276 -9.68 10.83 -10.26
N PRO A 277 -9.02 11.09 -9.11
CA PRO A 277 -8.51 10.02 -8.26
C PRO A 277 -9.66 9.25 -7.63
N VAL A 278 -9.39 8.03 -7.17
CA VAL A 278 -10.39 7.16 -6.54
C VAL A 278 -10.13 7.10 -5.05
N LEU A 279 -11.18 7.32 -4.26
CA LEU A 279 -11.22 7.11 -2.82
C LEU A 279 -12.29 6.06 -2.51
N GLY A 280 -11.89 4.83 -2.26
CA GLY A 280 -12.78 3.73 -1.91
C GLY A 280 -12.70 3.40 -0.43
N LEU A 281 -13.77 3.69 0.32
CA LEU A 281 -13.85 3.46 1.76
C LEU A 281 -15.05 2.54 2.05
N PHE A 282 -14.76 1.27 2.33
CA PHE A 282 -15.76 0.20 2.34
C PHE A 282 -16.28 -0.16 3.73
N THR A 283 -15.64 0.34 4.79
CA THR A 283 -16.03 0.14 6.20
C THR A 283 -15.76 1.41 7.00
N PRO A 284 -16.50 1.62 8.12
CA PRO A 284 -16.18 2.72 9.04
C PRO A 284 -14.79 2.61 9.70
N GLY A 285 -14.38 1.38 10.04
CA GLY A 285 -13.09 1.00 10.60
C GLY A 285 -12.35 0.01 9.68
N ASN A 286 -11.62 -0.96 10.30
CA ASN A 286 -10.93 -2.03 9.56
C ASN A 286 -11.91 -2.99 8.89
N PHE A 287 -11.44 -3.77 7.91
CA PHE A 287 -12.24 -4.83 7.31
C PHE A 287 -12.48 -5.98 8.29
N PRO A 288 -13.65 -6.64 8.22
CA PRO A 288 -13.87 -7.91 8.91
C PRO A 288 -12.96 -9.01 8.36
N THR A 289 -12.43 -9.84 9.25
CA THR A 289 -11.51 -10.93 8.93
C THR A 289 -12.15 -12.05 8.09
N ARG A 290 -11.30 -12.82 7.39
CA ARG A 290 -11.72 -14.00 6.59
C ARG A 290 -12.40 -15.08 7.45
N TYR A 291 -11.81 -15.38 8.61
CA TYR A 291 -12.36 -16.36 9.55
C TYR A 291 -12.91 -15.68 10.80
N ALA A 292 -13.91 -16.32 11.39
CA ALA A 292 -14.46 -15.92 12.68
C ALA A 292 -13.40 -16.09 13.79
N PRO A 293 -13.39 -15.22 14.80
CA PRO A 293 -12.38 -15.23 15.86
C PRO A 293 -12.31 -16.57 16.61
N THR A 294 -11.10 -16.99 16.94
CA THR A 294 -10.78 -18.13 17.79
C THR A 294 -9.80 -17.68 18.86
N THR A 295 -10.32 -17.09 19.93
CA THR A 295 -9.51 -16.51 21.00
C THR A 295 -8.77 -17.61 21.77
N ALA A 296 -7.47 -17.49 21.86
CA ALA A 296 -6.63 -18.35 22.67
C ALA A 296 -6.93 -18.18 24.16
N THR A 297 -6.81 -19.25 24.92
CA THR A 297 -7.02 -19.27 26.36
C THR A 297 -5.83 -19.90 27.08
N VAL A 298 -5.71 -19.68 28.39
CA VAL A 298 -4.72 -20.40 29.21
C VAL A 298 -5.05 -21.90 29.17
N GLY A 299 -4.08 -22.72 28.71
CA GLY A 299 -4.29 -24.17 28.53
C GLY A 299 -5.13 -24.54 27.30
N GLY A 300 -5.42 -23.59 26.39
CA GLY A 300 -6.24 -23.84 25.20
C GLY A 300 -5.62 -24.86 24.23
N ALA A 301 -4.31 -24.97 24.18
CA ALA A 301 -3.60 -25.96 23.36
C ALA A 301 -3.78 -27.41 23.84
N ASP A 302 -4.29 -27.61 25.05
CA ASP A 302 -4.62 -28.94 25.62
C ASP A 302 -6.12 -29.27 25.50
N GLN A 303 -6.90 -28.39 24.91
CA GLN A 303 -8.30 -28.61 24.58
C GLN A 303 -8.45 -29.32 23.22
N ALA A 304 -9.67 -29.69 22.87
CA ALA A 304 -9.95 -30.26 21.55
C ALA A 304 -9.53 -29.28 20.42
N ALA A 305 -8.75 -29.79 19.47
CA ALA A 305 -8.30 -28.98 18.33
C ALA A 305 -9.49 -28.57 17.46
N VAL A 306 -9.49 -27.31 17.04
CA VAL A 306 -10.57 -26.70 16.26
C VAL A 306 -10.16 -26.45 14.80
N ARG A 307 -11.14 -26.27 13.92
CA ARG A 307 -10.97 -25.73 12.57
C ARG A 307 -11.55 -24.33 12.51
N CYS A 308 -10.89 -23.45 11.78
CA CYS A 308 -11.39 -22.10 11.54
C CYS A 308 -12.67 -22.13 10.71
N THR A 309 -13.63 -21.29 11.09
CA THR A 309 -14.91 -21.16 10.39
C THR A 309 -14.98 -19.84 9.64
N PRO A 310 -15.63 -19.79 8.46
CA PRO A 310 -15.81 -18.54 7.73
C PRO A 310 -16.48 -17.48 8.60
N ASN A 311 -16.02 -16.23 8.48
CA ASN A 311 -16.64 -15.10 9.16
C ASN A 311 -17.88 -14.63 8.36
N PRO A 312 -19.09 -14.68 8.95
CA PRO A 312 -20.31 -14.24 8.25
C PRO A 312 -20.33 -12.72 7.95
N ALA A 313 -19.51 -11.93 8.65
CA ALA A 313 -19.37 -10.50 8.43
C ALA A 313 -18.36 -10.15 7.33
N ARG A 314 -17.64 -11.13 6.76
CA ARG A 314 -16.67 -10.88 5.69
C ARG A 314 -17.31 -10.13 4.53
N LEU A 315 -16.60 -9.13 4.01
CA LEU A 315 -17.05 -8.34 2.87
C LEU A 315 -17.22 -9.19 1.60
N ASP A 316 -17.94 -8.65 0.64
CA ASP A 316 -18.04 -9.23 -0.71
C ASP A 316 -16.66 -9.56 -1.29
N THR A 317 -16.54 -10.66 -2.01
CA THR A 317 -15.27 -11.12 -2.60
C THR A 317 -14.68 -10.11 -3.60
N GLY A 318 -15.49 -9.22 -4.19
CA GLY A 318 -15.03 -8.09 -4.99
C GLY A 318 -14.24 -7.06 -4.20
N LEU A 319 -14.30 -7.11 -2.86
CA LEU A 319 -13.55 -6.28 -1.92
C LEU A 319 -12.46 -7.08 -1.17
N SER A 320 -12.18 -8.34 -1.54
CA SER A 320 -11.02 -9.05 -1.02
C SER A 320 -9.73 -8.32 -1.39
N LEU A 321 -8.68 -8.47 -0.57
CA LEU A 321 -7.40 -7.79 -0.83
C LEU A 321 -6.85 -8.09 -2.23
N ALA A 322 -6.98 -9.33 -2.70
CA ALA A 322 -6.60 -9.72 -4.06
C ALA A 322 -7.43 -9.00 -5.13
N SER A 323 -8.76 -8.85 -4.92
CA SER A 323 -9.64 -8.12 -5.84
C SER A 323 -9.32 -6.63 -5.88
N LEU A 324 -9.06 -6.00 -4.73
CA LEU A 324 -8.62 -4.61 -4.62
C LEU A 324 -7.26 -4.40 -5.30
N THR A 325 -6.32 -5.32 -5.10
CA THR A 325 -5.00 -5.31 -5.75
C THR A 325 -5.13 -5.36 -7.27
N ASN A 326 -5.88 -6.33 -7.81
CA ASN A 326 -6.12 -6.46 -9.25
C ASN A 326 -6.79 -5.21 -9.83
N LYS A 327 -7.83 -4.69 -9.15
CA LYS A 327 -8.53 -3.47 -9.59
C LYS A 327 -7.61 -2.26 -9.63
N THR A 328 -6.77 -2.10 -8.61
CA THR A 328 -5.81 -1.00 -8.52
C THR A 328 -4.75 -1.10 -9.62
N ILE A 329 -4.15 -2.27 -9.82
CA ILE A 329 -3.20 -2.52 -10.92
C ILE A 329 -3.85 -2.15 -12.27
N ASP A 330 -5.09 -2.58 -12.50
CA ASP A 330 -5.83 -2.31 -13.73
C ASP A 330 -6.01 -0.79 -13.97
N LEU A 331 -6.35 -0.04 -12.92
CA LEU A 331 -6.53 1.40 -12.99
C LEU A 331 -5.20 2.15 -13.19
N LEU A 332 -4.13 1.74 -12.50
CA LEU A 332 -2.82 2.39 -12.57
C LEU A 332 -2.09 2.06 -13.88
N ASN A 333 -2.24 0.85 -14.40
CA ASN A 333 -1.59 0.44 -15.65
C ASN A 333 -2.26 1.01 -16.91
N ARG A 334 -3.46 1.63 -16.77
CA ARG A 334 -4.16 2.28 -17.88
C ARG A 334 -3.62 3.69 -18.11
N GLY A 335 -3.04 3.95 -19.27
CA GLY A 335 -2.70 5.30 -19.70
C GLY A 335 -1.53 5.38 -20.65
N LYS A 336 -1.52 6.45 -21.45
CA LYS A 336 -0.56 6.66 -22.54
C LYS A 336 0.76 7.30 -22.10
N ASN A 337 0.89 7.72 -20.82
CA ASN A 337 2.10 8.40 -20.35
C ASN A 337 3.33 7.48 -20.24
N GLY A 338 3.12 6.16 -20.20
CA GLY A 338 4.20 5.17 -20.29
C GLY A 338 5.16 5.11 -19.11
N LYS A 339 4.99 5.98 -18.08
CA LYS A 339 5.94 6.12 -16.97
C LYS A 339 5.85 5.02 -15.92
N GLY A 340 4.73 4.28 -15.84
CA GLY A 340 4.53 3.24 -14.86
C GLY A 340 3.85 3.70 -13.58
N PHE A 341 3.96 2.89 -12.52
CA PHE A 341 3.28 3.17 -11.24
C PHE A 341 4.06 2.64 -10.02
N PHE A 342 3.75 3.23 -8.87
CA PHE A 342 4.04 2.70 -7.54
C PHE A 342 2.73 2.32 -6.85
N LEU A 343 2.68 1.13 -6.25
CA LEU A 343 1.53 0.62 -5.51
C LEU A 343 2.00 -0.02 -4.20
N GLN A 344 1.45 0.42 -3.06
CA GLN A 344 1.52 -0.28 -1.80
C GLN A 344 0.21 -1.04 -1.55
N VAL A 345 0.31 -2.27 -1.03
CA VAL A 345 -0.81 -3.14 -0.66
C VAL A 345 -0.56 -3.70 0.72
N GLU A 346 -1.52 -3.58 1.62
CA GLU A 346 -1.38 -4.07 2.99
C GLU A 346 -2.46 -5.08 3.36
N GLY A 347 -2.01 -6.20 3.96
CA GLY A 347 -2.83 -7.11 4.74
C GLY A 347 -2.68 -6.79 6.22
N ALA A 348 -3.50 -5.89 6.75
CA ALA A 348 -3.32 -5.24 8.04
C ALA A 348 -3.71 -6.11 9.25
N SER A 349 -4.60 -7.07 9.04
CA SER A 349 -5.23 -7.73 10.18
C SER A 349 -4.55 -9.03 10.60
N ILE A 350 -3.38 -9.35 10.06
CA ILE A 350 -2.50 -10.40 10.61
C ILE A 350 -2.07 -9.96 12.01
N ASP A 351 -1.49 -8.76 12.12
CA ASP A 351 -1.09 -8.10 13.35
C ASP A 351 -2.25 -7.94 14.35
N LYS A 352 -3.37 -7.37 13.88
CA LYS A 352 -4.52 -7.10 14.76
C LYS A 352 -5.07 -8.37 15.39
N GLN A 353 -5.02 -9.51 14.68
CA GLN A 353 -5.46 -10.79 15.21
C GLN A 353 -4.40 -11.44 16.11
N ASP A 354 -3.12 -11.21 15.87
CA ASP A 354 -2.06 -11.63 16.80
C ASP A 354 -2.12 -10.82 18.10
N HIS A 355 -2.39 -9.53 18.06
CA HIS A 355 -2.68 -8.73 19.24
C HIS A 355 -3.85 -9.29 20.08
N ALA A 356 -4.87 -9.83 19.41
CA ALA A 356 -6.04 -10.46 20.03
C ALA A 356 -5.79 -11.92 20.45
N ALA A 357 -4.62 -12.48 20.19
CA ALA A 357 -4.31 -13.91 20.33
C ALA A 357 -5.33 -14.80 19.57
N ASP A 358 -5.72 -14.39 18.36
CA ASP A 358 -6.69 -15.07 17.50
C ASP A 358 -6.01 -15.78 16.33
N ALA A 359 -5.74 -17.07 16.51
CA ALA A 359 -5.04 -17.88 15.52
C ALA A 359 -5.82 -18.02 14.20
N CYS A 360 -7.15 -18.15 14.23
CA CYS A 360 -7.94 -18.28 13.00
C CYS A 360 -8.02 -16.96 12.23
N GLY A 361 -8.16 -15.85 12.94
CA GLY A 361 -8.10 -14.53 12.33
C GLY A 361 -6.77 -14.31 11.63
N GLN A 362 -5.64 -14.50 12.32
CA GLN A 362 -4.30 -14.37 11.78
C GLN A 362 -4.08 -15.27 10.54
N ILE A 363 -4.47 -16.54 10.61
CA ILE A 363 -4.37 -17.49 9.48
C ILE A 363 -5.18 -16.99 8.28
N GLY A 364 -6.41 -16.56 8.51
CA GLY A 364 -7.29 -16.08 7.44
C GLY A 364 -6.72 -14.88 6.71
N GLU A 365 -6.18 -13.91 7.45
CA GLU A 365 -5.62 -12.70 6.90
C GLU A 365 -4.28 -12.95 6.18
N THR A 366 -3.44 -13.88 6.68
CA THR A 366 -2.23 -14.30 5.96
C THR A 366 -2.57 -14.97 4.61
N ILE A 367 -3.68 -15.76 4.56
CA ILE A 367 -4.15 -16.36 3.31
C ILE A 367 -4.67 -15.29 2.34
N ASP A 368 -5.45 -14.31 2.81
CA ASP A 368 -5.94 -13.20 1.98
C ASP A 368 -4.77 -12.35 1.45
N PHE A 369 -3.73 -12.15 2.25
CA PHE A 369 -2.49 -11.50 1.82
C PHE A 369 -1.75 -12.32 0.76
N ASP A 370 -1.61 -13.63 0.94
CA ASP A 370 -0.99 -14.51 -0.06
C ASP A 370 -1.73 -14.48 -1.41
N GLU A 371 -3.07 -14.40 -1.39
CA GLU A 371 -3.90 -14.24 -2.59
C GLU A 371 -3.61 -12.89 -3.30
N ALA A 372 -3.33 -11.81 -2.55
CA ALA A 372 -2.90 -10.53 -3.12
C ALA A 372 -1.49 -10.61 -3.72
N VAL A 373 -0.56 -11.32 -3.08
CA VAL A 373 0.78 -11.60 -3.63
C VAL A 373 0.67 -12.39 -4.93
N GLN A 374 -0.22 -13.38 -5.02
CA GLN A 374 -0.49 -14.12 -6.25
C GLN A 374 -0.96 -13.18 -7.38
N ALA A 375 -1.88 -12.27 -7.09
CA ALA A 375 -2.38 -11.29 -8.05
C ALA A 375 -1.26 -10.38 -8.58
N ALA A 376 -0.44 -9.82 -7.69
CA ALA A 376 0.71 -8.99 -8.05
C ALA A 376 1.75 -9.75 -8.87
N LEU A 377 2.05 -10.98 -8.47
CA LEU A 377 3.02 -11.84 -9.16
C LEU A 377 2.54 -12.28 -10.54
N ALA A 378 1.24 -12.57 -10.69
CA ALA A 378 0.63 -12.89 -11.98
C ALA A 378 0.77 -11.71 -12.96
N PHE A 379 0.44 -10.51 -12.52
CA PHE A 379 0.64 -9.28 -13.31
C PHE A 379 2.12 -9.08 -13.67
N ALA A 380 3.04 -9.17 -12.71
CA ALA A 380 4.46 -8.94 -12.94
C ALA A 380 5.09 -9.94 -13.91
N LYS A 381 4.64 -11.20 -13.88
CA LYS A 381 5.06 -12.22 -14.85
C LYS A 381 4.59 -11.91 -16.27
N GLN A 382 3.38 -11.37 -16.42
CA GLN A 382 2.83 -10.98 -17.72
C GLN A 382 3.46 -9.68 -18.23
N ASP A 383 3.64 -8.67 -17.38
CA ASP A 383 4.20 -7.35 -17.73
C ASP A 383 5.71 -7.43 -18.02
N GLY A 384 6.45 -8.20 -17.27
CA GLY A 384 7.89 -8.41 -17.44
C GLY A 384 8.79 -7.31 -16.85
N ASN A 385 8.26 -6.12 -16.54
CA ASN A 385 8.98 -4.93 -16.07
C ASN A 385 8.48 -4.42 -14.70
N THR A 386 7.86 -5.29 -13.92
CA THR A 386 7.35 -4.96 -12.58
C THR A 386 8.20 -5.62 -11.51
N LEU A 387 8.66 -4.83 -10.54
CA LEU A 387 9.24 -5.30 -9.29
C LEU A 387 8.10 -5.57 -8.30
N VAL A 388 8.03 -6.77 -7.78
CA VAL A 388 7.15 -7.15 -6.66
C VAL A 388 8.02 -7.44 -5.45
N ILE A 389 7.72 -6.81 -4.32
CA ILE A 389 8.35 -7.05 -3.02
C ILE A 389 7.22 -7.43 -2.05
N ALA A 390 7.38 -8.52 -1.32
CA ALA A 390 6.49 -8.92 -0.22
C ALA A 390 7.30 -9.13 1.05
N THR A 391 6.84 -8.51 2.14
CA THR A 391 7.51 -8.54 3.44
C THR A 391 6.50 -8.30 4.58
N ALA A 392 6.98 -8.26 5.81
CA ALA A 392 6.26 -7.79 7.00
C ALA A 392 6.90 -6.49 7.50
N ASP A 393 6.21 -5.74 8.31
CA ASP A 393 6.74 -4.54 8.98
C ASP A 393 7.50 -4.88 10.27
N HIS A 394 7.04 -5.89 11.01
CA HIS A 394 7.68 -6.51 12.18
C HIS A 394 7.17 -7.95 12.33
N ALA A 395 7.71 -8.69 13.28
CA ALA A 395 7.18 -9.98 13.69
C ALA A 395 6.24 -9.82 14.90
N HIS A 396 5.49 -10.88 15.19
CA HIS A 396 4.52 -10.89 16.27
C HIS A 396 4.73 -12.06 17.25
N SER A 397 3.76 -12.28 18.11
CA SER A 397 3.85 -13.10 19.33
C SER A 397 3.50 -14.57 19.15
N SER A 398 2.95 -14.97 17.98
CA SER A 398 2.50 -16.36 17.78
C SER A 398 3.68 -17.33 17.59
N GLN A 399 3.58 -18.51 18.21
CA GLN A 399 4.59 -19.56 18.10
C GLN A 399 3.95 -20.94 18.00
N ILE A 400 4.47 -21.80 17.11
CA ILE A 400 4.15 -23.23 17.12
C ILE A 400 4.95 -23.89 18.24
N VAL A 401 4.27 -24.58 19.15
CA VAL A 401 4.90 -25.19 20.32
C VAL A 401 4.48 -26.65 20.49
N ASP A 402 5.39 -27.45 21.06
CA ASP A 402 5.11 -28.85 21.41
C ASP A 402 4.33 -28.93 22.72
N ASN A 403 4.83 -28.22 23.74
CA ASN A 403 4.20 -28.12 25.06
C ASN A 403 3.89 -26.66 25.38
N THR A 404 2.69 -26.42 25.91
CA THR A 404 2.24 -25.09 26.27
C THR A 404 2.79 -24.66 27.63
N PRO A 405 3.45 -23.49 27.74
CA PRO A 405 3.77 -22.91 29.04
C PRO A 405 2.50 -22.73 29.88
N PRO A 406 2.52 -23.02 31.19
CA PRO A 406 1.32 -23.06 32.03
C PRO A 406 0.50 -21.78 32.09
N THR A 407 1.12 -20.63 31.81
CA THR A 407 0.51 -19.29 31.92
C THR A 407 0.24 -18.64 30.58
N SER A 408 0.67 -19.23 29.45
CA SER A 408 0.51 -18.63 28.13
C SER A 408 -0.89 -18.86 27.56
N LEU A 409 -1.36 -17.90 26.78
CA LEU A 409 -2.52 -18.07 25.92
C LEU A 409 -2.16 -19.02 24.78
N SER A 410 -3.07 -19.96 24.47
CA SER A 410 -2.81 -20.93 23.41
C SER A 410 -4.09 -21.48 22.81
N THR A 411 -3.96 -22.10 21.63
CA THR A 411 -5.05 -22.83 20.96
C THR A 411 -4.50 -24.03 20.22
N ALA A 412 -5.33 -25.04 20.01
CA ALA A 412 -5.03 -26.21 19.20
C ALA A 412 -5.85 -26.17 17.90
N LEU A 413 -5.19 -26.38 16.76
CA LEU A 413 -5.78 -26.32 15.42
C LEU A 413 -5.59 -27.65 14.69
N VAL A 414 -6.60 -28.08 13.93
CA VAL A 414 -6.47 -29.21 13.00
C VAL A 414 -5.94 -28.68 11.68
N THR A 415 -4.74 -29.08 11.30
CA THR A 415 -4.07 -28.67 10.06
C THR A 415 -4.60 -29.41 8.83
N ALA A 416 -4.14 -29.00 7.63
CA ALA A 416 -4.43 -29.74 6.39
C ALA A 416 -3.91 -31.17 6.40
N ASP A 417 -2.85 -31.47 7.16
CA ASP A 417 -2.32 -32.83 7.33
C ASP A 417 -3.22 -33.72 8.20
N GLY A 418 -4.28 -33.16 8.81
CA GLY A 418 -5.17 -33.87 9.75
C GLY A 418 -4.59 -34.06 11.14
N THR A 419 -3.44 -33.43 11.43
CA THR A 419 -2.78 -33.47 12.74
C THR A 419 -3.02 -32.17 13.51
N THR A 420 -2.77 -32.21 14.84
CA THR A 420 -2.92 -31.05 15.71
C THR A 420 -1.66 -30.18 15.69
N MET A 421 -1.82 -28.89 15.43
CA MET A 421 -0.82 -27.85 15.63
C MET A 421 -1.21 -27.00 16.84
N LYS A 422 -0.31 -26.85 17.80
CA LYS A 422 -0.49 -26.00 18.99
C LYS A 422 0.15 -24.64 18.72
N VAL A 423 -0.62 -23.57 18.91
CA VAL A 423 -0.15 -22.18 18.79
C VAL A 423 -0.22 -21.50 20.15
N SER A 424 0.87 -20.87 20.56
CA SER A 424 1.01 -20.17 21.83
C SER A 424 1.36 -18.70 21.61
N TYR A 425 0.89 -17.83 22.50
CA TYR A 425 1.13 -16.40 22.54
C TYR A 425 1.79 -16.05 23.86
N GLY A 426 2.98 -15.48 23.86
CA GLY A 426 3.82 -15.36 25.05
C GLY A 426 4.25 -13.95 25.44
N THR A 427 3.76 -12.89 24.74
CA THR A 427 4.21 -11.51 25.00
C THR A 427 3.34 -10.76 26.00
N SER A 428 2.14 -11.25 26.29
CA SER A 428 1.25 -10.71 27.34
C SER A 428 0.39 -11.80 27.97
N GLY A 429 -0.14 -11.53 29.16
CA GLY A 429 -1.05 -12.41 29.88
C GLY A 429 -2.49 -12.34 29.34
N ALA A 430 -3.36 -13.19 29.92
CA ALA A 430 -4.77 -13.23 29.58
C ALA A 430 -5.45 -11.86 29.82
N GLY A 431 -6.25 -11.43 28.84
CA GLY A 431 -6.99 -10.16 28.88
C GLY A 431 -6.16 -8.92 28.48
N ALA A 432 -4.88 -9.06 28.18
CA ALA A 432 -4.04 -8.00 27.65
C ALA A 432 -3.71 -8.25 26.17
N SER A 433 -3.51 -7.17 25.41
CA SER A 433 -3.06 -7.23 24.01
C SER A 433 -1.67 -7.85 23.93
N GLN A 434 -1.47 -8.81 23.04
CA GLN A 434 -0.15 -9.33 22.74
C GLN A 434 0.70 -8.24 22.08
N GLN A 435 2.03 -8.34 22.20
CA GLN A 435 2.95 -7.32 21.73
C GLN A 435 3.82 -7.85 20.58
N HIS A 436 4.35 -6.94 19.79
CA HIS A 436 5.32 -7.25 18.74
C HIS A 436 6.58 -7.91 19.29
N THR A 437 7.37 -8.51 18.42
CA THR A 437 8.68 -9.09 18.74
C THR A 437 9.78 -8.50 17.85
N GLY A 438 10.92 -8.18 18.46
CA GLY A 438 12.05 -7.52 17.80
C GLY A 438 12.95 -8.51 17.07
N THR A 439 12.46 -9.24 16.09
CA THR A 439 13.25 -10.13 15.26
C THR A 439 13.28 -9.65 13.80
N GLN A 440 14.31 -10.08 13.06
CA GLN A 440 14.31 -9.88 11.61
C GLN A 440 13.12 -10.60 10.97
N VAL A 441 12.60 -10.06 9.87
CA VAL A 441 11.50 -10.65 9.12
C VAL A 441 11.90 -10.97 7.69
N ARG A 442 11.17 -11.91 7.08
CA ARG A 442 11.36 -12.30 5.68
C ARG A 442 11.04 -11.14 4.74
N ILE A 443 11.90 -10.93 3.75
CA ILE A 443 11.62 -10.13 2.56
C ILE A 443 11.83 -11.01 1.33
N ALA A 444 10.90 -10.96 0.36
CA ALA A 444 11.00 -11.75 -0.85
C ALA A 444 10.57 -10.93 -2.07
N ALA A 445 11.18 -11.17 -3.23
CA ALA A 445 10.94 -10.35 -4.40
C ALA A 445 11.00 -11.12 -5.73
N TYR A 446 10.38 -10.50 -6.76
CA TYR A 446 10.39 -10.93 -8.14
C TYR A 446 10.50 -9.72 -9.07
N GLY A 447 11.26 -9.85 -10.16
CA GLY A 447 11.32 -8.84 -11.23
C GLY A 447 12.63 -8.05 -11.24
N PRO A 448 12.69 -6.94 -12.00
CA PRO A 448 13.86 -6.05 -12.02
C PRO A 448 14.14 -5.47 -10.64
N GLY A 449 15.41 -5.47 -10.21
CA GLY A 449 15.80 -4.99 -8.88
C GLY A 449 15.61 -5.99 -7.73
N ALA A 450 14.92 -7.11 -7.95
CA ALA A 450 14.61 -8.10 -6.90
C ALA A 450 15.85 -8.73 -6.23
N ALA A 451 17.02 -8.69 -6.84
CA ALA A 451 18.25 -9.19 -6.23
C ALA A 451 18.71 -8.37 -5.01
N ASN A 452 18.25 -7.13 -4.87
CA ASN A 452 18.63 -6.24 -3.77
C ASN A 452 18.04 -6.65 -2.41
N VAL A 453 17.05 -7.55 -2.39
CA VAL A 453 16.47 -8.05 -1.13
C VAL A 453 17.19 -9.29 -0.60
N VAL A 454 18.17 -9.83 -1.32
CA VAL A 454 18.83 -11.10 -0.94
C VAL A 454 19.86 -10.87 0.15
N GLY A 455 19.86 -11.75 1.15
CA GLY A 455 20.74 -11.67 2.33
C GLY A 455 20.07 -10.96 3.49
N LEU A 456 20.85 -10.26 4.29
CA LEU A 456 20.38 -9.42 5.40
C LEU A 456 20.48 -7.96 4.99
N THR A 457 19.33 -7.27 5.00
CA THR A 457 19.21 -5.83 4.71
C THR A 457 18.59 -5.10 5.91
N ASP A 458 18.33 -3.81 5.80
CA ASP A 458 17.54 -3.04 6.76
C ASP A 458 16.23 -2.55 6.09
N GLN A 459 15.22 -2.21 6.89
CA GLN A 459 13.95 -1.69 6.36
C GLN A 459 14.13 -0.48 5.44
N THR A 460 15.08 0.40 5.77
CA THR A 460 15.39 1.58 4.95
C THR A 460 15.92 1.22 3.56
N ASP A 461 16.62 0.08 3.40
CA ASP A 461 17.15 -0.36 2.10
C ASP A 461 16.02 -0.65 1.09
N THR A 462 14.81 -0.92 1.58
CA THR A 462 13.64 -1.14 0.72
C THR A 462 13.26 0.13 -0.03
N PHE A 463 13.36 1.32 0.60
CA PHE A 463 13.16 2.62 -0.07
C PHE A 463 14.13 2.77 -1.24
N PHE A 464 15.43 2.59 -1.01
CA PHE A 464 16.45 2.73 -2.04
C PHE A 464 16.29 1.69 -3.15
N THR A 465 15.97 0.44 -2.80
CA THR A 465 15.67 -0.61 -3.79
C THR A 465 14.54 -0.21 -4.73
N MET A 466 13.45 0.37 -4.21
CA MET A 466 12.32 0.82 -5.02
C MET A 466 12.64 2.09 -5.82
N SER A 467 13.24 3.10 -5.19
CA SER A 467 13.59 4.38 -5.81
C SER A 467 14.58 4.18 -6.98
N GLU A 468 15.65 3.41 -6.76
CA GLU A 468 16.63 3.10 -7.79
C GLU A 468 16.05 2.25 -8.91
N SER A 469 15.23 1.23 -8.58
CA SER A 469 14.58 0.38 -9.59
C SER A 469 13.67 1.19 -10.52
N LEU A 470 12.95 2.18 -9.98
CA LEU A 470 12.09 3.11 -10.74
C LEU A 470 12.86 4.29 -11.35
N ARG A 471 14.15 4.46 -11.04
CA ARG A 471 14.97 5.63 -11.43
C ARG A 471 14.33 6.96 -11.06
N LEU A 472 13.88 7.07 -9.83
CA LEU A 472 13.25 8.30 -9.37
C LEU A 472 14.28 9.40 -9.14
N ASP A 473 13.96 10.62 -9.57
CA ASP A 473 14.68 11.83 -9.19
C ASP A 473 14.10 12.32 -7.86
N GLU A 474 14.90 12.30 -6.80
CA GLU A 474 14.53 12.71 -5.46
C GLU A 474 14.70 14.22 -5.21
N ASP A 475 15.36 14.94 -6.14
CA ASP A 475 15.52 16.40 -6.07
C ASP A 475 14.27 17.11 -6.60
N LEU A 476 13.33 17.40 -5.70
CA LEU A 476 12.09 18.14 -6.01
C LEU A 476 12.37 19.51 -6.63
N ALA A 477 13.47 20.16 -6.24
CA ALA A 477 13.85 21.44 -6.79
C ALA A 477 14.32 21.28 -8.25
N ALA A 478 15.01 20.20 -8.57
CA ALA A 478 15.36 19.88 -9.95
C ALA A 478 14.12 19.55 -10.80
N LEU A 479 13.15 18.80 -10.25
CA LEU A 479 11.90 18.50 -10.95
C LEU A 479 11.07 19.75 -11.28
N SER A 480 11.11 20.79 -10.42
CA SER A 480 10.43 22.08 -10.62
C SER A 480 11.32 23.19 -11.19
N ARG A 481 12.57 22.91 -11.63
CA ARG A 481 13.54 23.91 -12.10
C ARG A 481 13.07 24.79 -13.28
N HIS A 482 12.10 24.30 -14.06
CA HIS A 482 11.55 24.99 -15.21
C HIS A 482 10.15 25.55 -14.96
N ALA A 483 9.79 25.77 -13.69
CA ALA A 483 8.51 26.35 -13.29
C ALA A 483 8.22 27.66 -14.02
N ARG A 484 6.96 27.88 -14.39
CA ARG A 484 6.48 29.06 -15.11
C ARG A 484 5.18 29.56 -14.53
N VAL A 485 4.88 30.86 -14.75
CA VAL A 485 3.59 31.44 -14.45
C VAL A 485 3.06 32.19 -15.65
N ASP A 486 1.81 31.89 -16.01
CA ASP A 486 1.08 32.49 -17.11
C ASP A 486 -0.22 33.14 -16.62
N LEU A 487 -0.67 34.17 -17.30
CA LEU A 487 -1.94 34.86 -17.05
C LEU A 487 -2.87 34.70 -18.25
N SER A 488 -4.15 34.39 -18.00
CA SER A 488 -5.14 34.29 -19.09
C SER A 488 -5.38 35.61 -19.84
N VAL A 489 -4.98 36.76 -19.24
CA VAL A 489 -5.07 38.10 -19.82
C VAL A 489 -3.80 38.89 -19.46
N GLY A 490 -3.01 39.29 -20.43
CA GLY A 490 -1.75 40.00 -20.22
C GLY A 490 -1.88 41.49 -19.79
N ALA A 491 -3.01 42.14 -20.13
CA ALA A 491 -3.31 43.54 -19.75
C ALA A 491 -4.78 43.63 -19.27
N PRO A 492 -5.11 43.12 -18.07
CA PRO A 492 -6.48 43.13 -17.58
C PRO A 492 -6.98 44.51 -17.18
N ARG A 493 -8.30 44.66 -17.14
CA ARG A 493 -8.97 45.84 -16.58
C ARG A 493 -9.22 45.64 -15.07
N PRO A 494 -9.34 46.74 -14.28
CA PRO A 494 -9.74 46.65 -12.90
C PRO A 494 -11.06 45.88 -12.74
N GLY A 495 -11.09 44.91 -11.78
CA GLY A 495 -12.24 44.06 -11.53
C GLY A 495 -12.37 42.85 -12.47
N GLN A 496 -11.58 42.75 -13.54
CA GLN A 496 -11.58 41.60 -14.44
C GLN A 496 -11.03 40.36 -13.73
N ARG A 497 -11.69 39.20 -13.97
CA ARG A 497 -11.20 37.89 -13.51
C ARG A 497 -10.08 37.40 -14.42
N VAL A 498 -8.94 37.08 -13.85
CA VAL A 498 -7.74 36.60 -14.54
C VAL A 498 -7.36 35.25 -13.93
N ALA A 499 -7.22 34.22 -14.75
CA ALA A 499 -6.64 32.98 -14.29
C ALA A 499 -5.11 33.14 -14.19
N VAL A 500 -4.57 32.87 -13.03
CA VAL A 500 -3.13 32.72 -12.75
C VAL A 500 -2.81 31.24 -12.81
N THR A 501 -1.96 30.83 -13.76
CA THR A 501 -1.62 29.42 -13.97
C THR A 501 -0.12 29.22 -13.73
N GLY A 502 0.23 28.47 -12.68
CA GLY A 502 1.56 27.90 -12.48
C GLY A 502 1.70 26.60 -13.26
N SER A 503 2.78 26.41 -13.98
CA SER A 503 3.05 25.19 -14.74
C SER A 503 4.48 24.69 -14.54
N ARG A 504 4.71 23.38 -14.76
CA ARG A 504 6.00 22.69 -14.55
C ARG A 504 6.47 22.69 -13.09
N PHE A 505 5.54 22.61 -12.16
CA PHE A 505 5.77 22.39 -10.73
C PHE A 505 5.68 20.89 -10.41
N ALA A 506 6.43 20.05 -11.14
CA ALA A 506 6.33 18.60 -10.98
C ALA A 506 6.78 18.11 -9.59
N GLY A 507 7.75 18.77 -8.97
CA GLY A 507 8.23 18.46 -7.62
C GLY A 507 7.32 18.98 -6.49
N ASP A 508 6.13 19.52 -6.82
CA ASP A 508 5.24 20.13 -5.84
C ASP A 508 3.83 19.50 -5.88
N ARG A 509 3.26 19.28 -4.71
CA ARG A 509 1.86 18.91 -4.55
C ARG A 509 0.96 20.13 -4.48
N GLN A 510 1.52 21.24 -3.99
CA GLN A 510 0.83 22.50 -3.84
C GLN A 510 1.76 23.67 -4.18
N VAL A 511 1.17 24.76 -4.64
CA VAL A 511 1.86 26.05 -4.84
C VAL A 511 1.14 27.15 -4.09
N ARG A 512 1.89 28.10 -3.52
CA ARG A 512 1.36 29.35 -2.99
C ARG A 512 1.37 30.42 -4.08
N VAL A 513 0.25 31.13 -4.24
CA VAL A 513 0.08 32.15 -5.29
C VAL A 513 -0.09 33.52 -4.66
N GLN A 514 0.73 34.49 -5.08
CA GLN A 514 0.70 35.88 -4.61
C GLN A 514 0.64 36.84 -5.78
N VAL A 515 -0.13 37.92 -5.66
CA VAL A 515 -0.20 39.01 -6.62
C VAL A 515 0.02 40.33 -5.89
N GLY A 516 1.22 40.91 -6.02
CA GLY A 516 1.67 42.05 -5.21
C GLY A 516 1.61 41.69 -3.73
N SER A 517 0.82 42.42 -2.93
CA SER A 517 0.58 42.14 -1.53
C SER A 517 -0.60 41.20 -1.28
N THR A 518 -1.36 40.81 -2.30
CA THR A 518 -2.52 39.93 -2.18
C THR A 518 -2.07 38.48 -2.22
N ASP A 519 -2.31 37.76 -1.13
CA ASP A 519 -2.13 36.31 -1.06
C ASP A 519 -3.41 35.62 -1.52
N LEU A 520 -3.33 34.79 -2.55
CA LEU A 520 -4.43 33.99 -3.08
C LEU A 520 -4.48 32.60 -2.46
N GLY A 521 -3.56 32.30 -1.52
CA GLY A 521 -3.50 31.05 -0.77
C GLY A 521 -2.75 29.95 -1.51
N THR A 522 -2.95 28.73 -1.02
CA THR A 522 -2.33 27.50 -1.53
C THR A 522 -3.28 26.80 -2.49
N VAL A 523 -2.75 26.32 -3.62
CA VAL A 523 -3.50 25.69 -4.72
C VAL A 523 -2.87 24.34 -5.05
N ASP A 524 -3.69 23.31 -5.25
CA ASP A 524 -3.22 21.98 -5.62
C ASP A 524 -2.57 21.98 -7.00
N VAL A 525 -1.50 21.20 -7.12
CA VAL A 525 -0.82 20.93 -8.39
C VAL A 525 -1.36 19.63 -8.98
N ILE A 526 -1.96 19.70 -10.14
CA ILE A 526 -2.49 18.58 -10.91
C ILE A 526 -1.66 18.42 -12.18
N ASP A 527 -0.99 17.29 -12.34
CA ASP A 527 -0.10 17.03 -13.49
C ASP A 527 0.93 18.18 -13.69
N GLY A 528 1.54 18.66 -12.62
CA GLY A 528 2.53 19.73 -12.63
C GLY A 528 1.96 21.14 -12.90
N THR A 529 0.63 21.31 -12.83
CA THR A 529 -0.07 22.57 -13.12
C THR A 529 -1.03 22.94 -11.99
N ALA A 530 -1.04 24.22 -11.60
CA ALA A 530 -1.99 24.78 -10.65
C ALA A 530 -2.65 26.03 -11.25
N SER A 531 -3.91 26.32 -10.96
CA SER A 531 -4.61 27.49 -11.45
C SER A 531 -5.55 28.07 -10.42
N VAL A 532 -5.53 29.41 -10.26
CA VAL A 532 -6.44 30.16 -9.39
C VAL A 532 -6.93 31.41 -10.08
N THR A 533 -8.14 31.85 -9.76
CA THR A 533 -8.70 33.08 -10.30
C THR A 533 -8.37 34.27 -9.39
N TRP A 534 -7.73 35.30 -9.97
CA TRP A 534 -7.49 36.59 -9.34
C TRP A 534 -8.44 37.66 -9.92
N LYS A 535 -9.00 38.51 -9.06
CA LYS A 535 -9.72 39.72 -9.48
C LYS A 535 -8.76 40.87 -9.57
N ALA A 536 -8.50 41.37 -10.79
CA ALA A 536 -7.48 42.35 -11.08
C ALA A 536 -7.71 43.69 -10.36
N VAL A 537 -6.67 44.22 -9.70
CA VAL A 537 -6.66 45.51 -9.01
C VAL A 537 -5.77 46.48 -9.83
N ALA A 538 -6.23 47.71 -10.05
CA ALA A 538 -5.51 48.73 -10.86
C ALA A 538 -4.07 48.91 -10.37
N GLY A 539 -3.14 49.04 -11.32
CA GLY A 539 -1.71 49.28 -11.03
C GLY A 539 -0.78 48.23 -11.63
N LYS A 540 0.48 48.26 -11.22
CA LYS A 540 1.49 47.25 -11.57
C LYS A 540 1.61 46.25 -10.39
N ALA A 541 1.67 44.97 -10.68
CA ALA A 541 1.89 43.93 -9.69
C ALA A 541 2.83 42.84 -10.24
N THR A 542 3.58 42.22 -9.35
CA THR A 542 4.29 40.97 -9.63
C THR A 542 3.38 39.81 -9.21
N VAL A 543 3.18 38.89 -10.13
CA VAL A 543 2.52 37.61 -9.84
C VAL A 543 3.62 36.60 -9.56
N THR A 544 3.58 35.98 -8.37
CA THR A 544 4.56 34.97 -7.94
C THR A 544 3.83 33.70 -7.58
N VAL A 545 4.33 32.57 -8.11
CA VAL A 545 3.90 31.22 -7.77
C VAL A 545 5.09 30.50 -7.18
N THR A 546 4.94 30.01 -5.94
CA THR A 546 6.01 29.33 -5.20
C THR A 546 5.60 27.90 -4.90
N GLY A 547 6.40 26.93 -5.31
CA GLY A 547 6.24 25.53 -4.94
C GLY A 547 6.42 25.34 -3.43
N VAL A 548 5.47 24.65 -2.81
CA VAL A 548 5.50 24.45 -1.35
C VAL A 548 6.58 23.45 -0.95
N GLN A 549 6.78 22.38 -1.73
CA GLN A 549 7.77 21.34 -1.45
C GLN A 549 9.14 21.68 -2.03
N SER A 550 9.19 22.13 -3.28
CA SER A 550 10.45 22.42 -3.98
C SER A 550 11.09 23.76 -3.62
N GLY A 551 10.31 24.70 -3.06
CA GLY A 551 10.72 26.07 -2.83
C GLY A 551 10.97 26.88 -4.13
N LYS A 552 10.73 26.30 -5.32
CA LYS A 552 10.95 26.98 -6.60
C LYS A 552 9.91 28.05 -6.84
N GLN A 553 10.39 29.19 -7.37
CA GLN A 553 9.53 30.32 -7.69
C GLN A 553 9.52 30.60 -9.19
N ALA A 554 8.35 30.94 -9.69
CA ALA A 554 8.15 31.54 -10.99
C ALA A 554 7.41 32.86 -10.84
N SER A 555 7.79 33.89 -11.58
CA SER A 555 7.14 35.20 -11.50
C SER A 555 6.95 35.86 -12.88
N THR A 556 5.92 36.70 -12.97
CA THR A 556 5.67 37.57 -14.14
C THR A 556 5.13 38.93 -13.68
N GLN A 557 5.30 39.93 -14.50
CA GLN A 557 4.78 41.28 -14.25
C GLN A 557 3.43 41.44 -14.95
N VAL A 558 2.47 42.09 -14.29
CA VAL A 558 1.18 42.45 -14.87
C VAL A 558 0.90 43.93 -14.65
N ARG A 559 0.32 44.59 -15.66
CA ARG A 559 -0.18 45.94 -15.56
C ARG A 559 -1.69 45.97 -15.83
N VAL A 560 -2.46 46.28 -14.78
CA VAL A 560 -3.90 46.45 -14.82
C VAL A 560 -4.21 47.90 -15.20
N ARG A 561 -4.90 48.11 -16.32
CA ARG A 561 -5.16 49.45 -16.90
C ARG A 561 -6.65 49.76 -16.87
#